data_98ba5eb09426e6c24c3e6d2c906875b1
#
_entry.id   98ba5eb09426e6c24c3e6d2c906875b1
#
_cell.length_a   1.000
_cell.length_b   1.000
_cell.length_c   1.000
_cell.angle_alpha   90.00
_cell.angle_beta   90.00
_cell.angle_gamma   90.00
#
_symmetry.space_group_name_H-M   'P 1'
#
loop_
_entity.id
_entity.type
_entity.pdbx_description
1 polymer ?
#
loop_
_entity_poly.entity_id
_entity_poly.type
_entity_poly.pdbx_seq_one_letter_code
_entity_poly.pdbx_strand_id
1 'polypeptide(L)'
;SFGNSYGAHDGESLLESYINAVSQMWKCSIVIAAGNDAASAGHFSSVMTSGQNLNVDISVSEYEPTLNIQIWKYYGDEAAIEIISPSGESSGAIKKILGTQRFRLGDTEILLYYGEPTPYSSDQEIYIDLVPREQYITEGIWTIRLLPGKITRGNIQMWLPTSGILNRNTGFLRPDPDLTITVPGTAEKAVTVGAYNAWLDDYADFSGRGYIGAFEIGRASCRERV
;
A
#
# COMPACT_ATOMS: atom_id res chain seq x y z
N SER A 1 1.44 -13.67 -15.76
CA SER A 1 1.72 -13.08 -14.45
C SER A 1 0.51 -12.26 -14.01
N PHE A 2 0.23 -12.26 -12.74
CA PHE A 2 -0.89 -11.56 -12.12
C PHE A 2 -0.41 -11.05 -10.76
N GLY A 3 -0.84 -9.84 -10.39
CA GLY A 3 -0.54 -9.25 -9.11
C GLY A 3 -1.24 -7.89 -8.98
N ASN A 4 -1.48 -7.46 -7.75
CA ASN A 4 -2.00 -6.15 -7.43
C ASN A 4 -1.35 -5.63 -6.14
N SER A 5 -1.43 -4.32 -5.92
CA SER A 5 -0.86 -3.67 -4.72
C SER A 5 -1.85 -3.57 -3.56
N TYR A 6 -3.02 -4.23 -3.67
CA TYR A 6 -4.02 -4.21 -2.62
C TYR A 6 -3.82 -5.36 -1.63
N GLY A 7 -3.85 -5.05 -0.35
CA GLY A 7 -3.71 -5.99 0.73
C GLY A 7 -2.67 -5.58 1.77
N ALA A 8 -2.57 -6.34 2.84
CA ALA A 8 -1.62 -6.09 3.93
C ALA A 8 -0.16 -6.45 3.56
N HIS A 9 0.05 -7.17 2.47
CA HIS A 9 1.36 -7.70 2.04
C HIS A 9 2.06 -8.56 3.13
N ASP A 10 1.27 -9.18 4.00
CA ASP A 10 1.71 -10.05 5.11
C ASP A 10 1.70 -11.56 4.75
N GLY A 11 1.22 -11.90 3.55
CA GLY A 11 1.11 -13.29 3.10
C GLY A 11 -0.09 -14.05 3.67
N GLU A 12 -0.99 -13.36 4.39
CA GLU A 12 -2.10 -13.98 5.12
C GLU A 12 -3.48 -13.70 4.51
N SER A 13 -3.56 -13.04 3.34
CA SER A 13 -4.84 -12.86 2.65
C SER A 13 -5.50 -14.20 2.33
N LEU A 14 -6.82 -14.20 2.11
CA LEU A 14 -7.55 -15.42 1.75
C LEU A 14 -6.98 -16.11 0.51
N LEU A 15 -6.56 -15.33 -0.49
CA LEU A 15 -5.96 -15.87 -1.71
C LEU A 15 -4.60 -16.50 -1.41
N GLU A 16 -3.77 -15.86 -0.61
CA GLU A 16 -2.46 -16.36 -0.22
C GLU A 16 -2.56 -17.59 0.66
N SER A 17 -3.48 -17.57 1.62
CA SER A 17 -3.80 -18.75 2.44
C SER A 17 -4.28 -19.93 1.58
N TYR A 18 -5.09 -19.68 0.55
CA TYR A 18 -5.51 -20.70 -0.40
C TYR A 18 -4.34 -21.24 -1.23
N ILE A 19 -3.46 -20.38 -1.73
CA ILE A 19 -2.24 -20.78 -2.44
C ILE A 19 -1.36 -21.66 -1.56
N ASN A 20 -1.15 -21.26 -0.30
CA ASN A 20 -0.38 -22.01 0.68
C ASN A 20 -0.99 -23.40 0.92
N ALA A 21 -2.30 -23.47 1.10
CA ALA A 21 -3.02 -24.75 1.30
C ALA A 21 -2.94 -25.66 0.07
N VAL A 22 -3.13 -25.13 -1.13
CA VAL A 22 -3.03 -25.90 -2.39
C VAL A 22 -1.64 -26.43 -2.60
N SER A 23 -0.60 -25.59 -2.44
CA SER A 23 0.80 -25.99 -2.57
C SER A 23 1.14 -27.15 -1.63
N GLN A 24 0.67 -27.07 -0.39
CA GLN A 24 0.93 -28.09 0.62
C GLN A 24 0.14 -29.38 0.35
N MET A 25 -1.14 -29.27 0.01
CA MET A 25 -2.03 -30.42 -0.21
C MET A 25 -1.65 -31.21 -1.45
N TRP A 26 -1.37 -30.52 -2.55
CA TRP A 26 -1.07 -31.15 -3.84
C TRP A 26 0.42 -31.33 -4.10
N LYS A 27 1.28 -30.87 -3.16
CA LYS A 27 2.74 -30.90 -3.28
C LYS A 27 3.23 -30.36 -4.63
N CYS A 28 2.59 -29.28 -5.08
CA CYS A 28 2.94 -28.59 -6.31
C CYS A 28 3.66 -27.29 -6.02
N SER A 29 4.56 -26.89 -6.91
CA SER A 29 5.20 -25.58 -6.88
C SER A 29 4.32 -24.57 -7.59
N ILE A 30 3.99 -23.48 -6.91
CA ILE A 30 3.25 -22.34 -7.48
C ILE A 30 4.24 -21.20 -7.64
N VAL A 31 4.38 -20.72 -8.87
CA VAL A 31 5.32 -19.64 -9.21
C VAL A 31 4.53 -18.37 -9.51
N ILE A 32 4.91 -17.26 -8.86
CA ILE A 32 4.21 -15.98 -8.92
C ILE A 32 5.23 -14.87 -9.22
N ALA A 33 4.85 -13.91 -10.07
CA ALA A 33 5.70 -12.75 -10.33
C ALA A 33 5.73 -11.80 -9.13
N ALA A 34 6.88 -11.19 -8.86
CA ALA A 34 7.04 -10.21 -7.79
C ALA A 34 6.31 -8.89 -8.05
N GLY A 35 5.91 -8.62 -9.30
CA GLY A 35 5.32 -7.35 -9.72
C GLY A 35 6.35 -6.37 -10.26
N ASN A 36 5.87 -5.18 -10.67
CA ASN A 36 6.66 -4.19 -11.39
C ASN A 36 6.63 -2.80 -10.71
N ASP A 37 6.28 -2.74 -9.42
CA ASP A 37 5.90 -1.48 -8.76
C ASP A 37 6.98 -0.90 -7.84
N ALA A 38 8.20 -1.48 -7.76
CA ALA A 38 9.25 -0.96 -6.89
C ALA A 38 9.69 0.47 -7.25
N ALA A 39 9.63 0.84 -8.54
CA ALA A 39 10.00 2.18 -9.02
C ALA A 39 8.79 3.08 -9.29
N SER A 40 7.57 2.67 -8.93
CA SER A 40 6.34 3.39 -9.28
C SER A 40 5.96 4.52 -8.32
N ALA A 41 6.73 4.73 -7.26
CA ALA A 41 6.37 5.62 -6.14
C ALA A 41 5.01 5.28 -5.49
N GLY A 42 4.57 4.04 -5.61
CA GLY A 42 3.26 3.55 -5.15
C GLY A 42 3.23 3.04 -3.71
N HIS A 43 4.36 3.00 -3.01
CA HIS A 43 4.45 2.52 -1.63
C HIS A 43 5.16 3.53 -0.72
N PHE A 44 4.65 3.64 0.51
CA PHE A 44 5.23 4.44 1.58
C PHE A 44 5.24 3.63 2.88
N SER A 45 6.37 3.66 3.59
CA SER A 45 6.58 3.02 4.88
C SER A 45 7.09 4.01 5.91
N SER A 46 6.63 3.90 7.16
CA SER A 46 7.12 4.71 8.27
C SER A 46 6.77 4.09 9.62
N VAL A 47 7.24 4.73 10.68
CA VAL A 47 6.90 4.38 12.06
C VAL A 47 6.26 5.59 12.74
N MET A 48 5.04 5.41 13.23
CA MET A 48 4.34 6.41 14.02
C MET A 48 4.87 6.44 15.45
N THR A 49 5.06 7.65 15.97
CA THR A 49 5.45 7.88 17.38
C THR A 49 4.33 8.65 18.08
N SER A 50 3.97 8.22 19.27
CA SER A 50 2.92 8.87 20.07
C SER A 50 3.20 10.38 20.24
N GLY A 51 2.21 11.20 19.97
CA GLY A 51 2.28 12.66 20.08
C GLY A 51 3.07 13.37 18.98
N GLN A 52 3.59 12.67 18.00
CA GLN A 52 4.29 13.25 16.86
C GLN A 52 3.50 13.03 15.55
N ASN A 53 3.04 14.12 14.94
CA ASN A 53 2.32 14.03 13.68
C ASN A 53 3.23 13.51 12.56
N LEU A 54 2.67 12.64 11.71
CA LEU A 54 3.34 12.13 10.52
C LEU A 54 2.59 12.64 9.28
N ASN A 55 3.28 13.41 8.44
CA ASN A 55 2.75 13.89 7.17
C ASN A 55 3.25 13.01 6.03
N VAL A 56 2.32 12.57 5.20
CA VAL A 56 2.57 11.78 4.00
C VAL A 56 2.04 12.54 2.80
N ASP A 57 2.93 12.98 1.95
CA ASP A 57 2.62 13.81 0.79
C ASP A 57 2.52 12.94 -0.47
N ILE A 58 1.46 13.15 -1.24
CA ILE A 58 1.15 12.47 -2.48
C ILE A 58 1.02 13.52 -3.57
N SER A 59 1.81 13.38 -4.63
CA SER A 59 1.61 14.14 -5.85
C SER A 59 0.46 13.52 -6.64
N VAL A 60 -0.51 14.32 -7.00
CA VAL A 60 -1.59 13.95 -7.94
C VAL A 60 -1.38 14.75 -9.21
N SER A 61 -1.19 14.06 -10.32
CA SER A 61 -0.90 14.65 -11.61
C SER A 61 -2.19 15.19 -12.28
N GLU A 62 -2.04 16.02 -13.29
CA GLU A 62 -3.14 16.46 -14.13
C GLU A 62 -3.93 15.29 -14.72
N TYR A 63 -5.22 15.44 -14.84
CA TYR A 63 -6.11 14.45 -15.47
C TYR A 63 -6.18 13.10 -14.74
N GLU A 64 -5.94 13.05 -13.42
CA GLU A 64 -6.12 11.83 -12.65
C GLU A 64 -7.61 11.55 -12.41
N PRO A 65 -8.16 10.46 -12.96
CA PRO A 65 -9.60 10.22 -12.89
C PRO A 65 -10.06 9.65 -11.54
N THR A 66 -9.19 8.97 -10.84
CA THR A 66 -9.47 8.37 -9.53
C THR A 66 -8.17 8.06 -8.81
N LEU A 67 -8.18 8.15 -7.49
CA LEU A 67 -7.04 7.74 -6.67
C LEU A 67 -7.57 7.14 -5.38
N ASN A 68 -7.16 5.93 -5.09
CA ASN A 68 -7.39 5.35 -3.79
C ASN A 68 -6.08 5.05 -3.08
N ILE A 69 -6.13 5.05 -1.77
CA ILE A 69 -4.98 4.86 -0.90
C ILE A 69 -5.37 3.83 0.16
N GLN A 70 -4.62 2.76 0.23
CA GLN A 70 -4.74 1.79 1.31
C GLN A 70 -3.70 2.08 2.39
N ILE A 71 -4.14 2.18 3.62
CA ILE A 71 -3.30 2.36 4.79
C ILE A 71 -3.46 1.14 5.68
N TRP A 72 -2.35 0.53 6.02
CA TRP A 72 -2.31 -0.62 6.92
C TRP A 72 -1.51 -0.30 8.16
N LYS A 73 -2.07 -0.57 9.32
CA LYS A 73 -1.44 -0.38 10.62
C LYS A 73 -1.92 -1.42 11.61
N TYR A 74 -1.18 -1.63 12.68
CA TYR A 74 -1.65 -2.46 13.77
C TYR A 74 -2.97 -1.91 14.34
N TYR A 75 -3.96 -2.79 14.53
CA TYR A 75 -5.31 -2.39 14.99
C TYR A 75 -5.29 -1.69 16.36
N GLY A 76 -4.39 -2.12 17.27
CA GLY A 76 -4.25 -1.55 18.59
C GLY A 76 -3.61 -0.16 18.63
N ASP A 77 -3.03 0.32 17.52
CA ASP A 77 -2.51 1.67 17.43
C ASP A 77 -3.64 2.66 17.13
N GLU A 78 -3.71 3.73 17.89
CA GLU A 78 -4.72 4.76 17.75
C GLU A 78 -4.11 5.96 17.01
N ALA A 79 -4.65 6.27 15.83
CA ALA A 79 -4.31 7.46 15.08
C ALA A 79 -5.57 8.03 14.42
N ALA A 80 -5.78 9.33 14.56
CA ALA A 80 -6.71 10.05 13.72
C ALA A 80 -6.05 10.42 12.40
N ILE A 81 -6.83 10.60 11.36
CA ILE A 81 -6.36 10.99 10.03
C ILE A 81 -6.91 12.37 9.70
N GLU A 82 -6.09 13.22 9.15
CA GLU A 82 -6.47 14.49 8.56
C GLU A 82 -6.02 14.50 7.10
N ILE A 83 -6.90 14.88 6.20
CA ILE A 83 -6.61 14.97 4.77
C ILE A 83 -6.60 16.44 4.39
N ILE A 84 -5.54 16.87 3.74
CA ILE A 84 -5.34 18.25 3.33
C ILE A 84 -5.21 18.29 1.81
N SER A 85 -6.05 19.10 1.17
CA SER A 85 -6.04 19.28 -0.28
C SER A 85 -4.89 20.18 -0.74
N PRO A 86 -4.58 20.23 -2.04
CA PRO A 86 -3.59 21.15 -2.60
C PRO A 86 -3.88 22.61 -2.35
N SER A 87 -5.17 23.00 -2.18
CA SER A 87 -5.57 24.36 -1.83
C SER A 87 -5.36 24.70 -0.34
N GLY A 88 -4.98 23.74 0.48
CA GLY A 88 -4.82 23.88 1.92
C GLY A 88 -6.11 23.66 2.72
N GLU A 89 -7.22 23.29 2.08
CA GLU A 89 -8.42 22.89 2.81
C GLU A 89 -8.19 21.57 3.55
N SER A 90 -8.69 21.48 4.78
CA SER A 90 -8.54 20.32 5.65
C SER A 90 -9.87 19.67 6.00
N SER A 91 -9.88 18.33 6.05
CA SER A 91 -11.01 17.59 6.60
C SER A 91 -11.17 17.73 8.12
N GLY A 92 -10.16 18.31 8.78
CA GLY A 92 -9.99 18.18 10.22
C GLY A 92 -9.64 16.75 10.64
N ALA A 93 -9.46 16.53 11.93
CA ALA A 93 -9.10 15.22 12.48
C ALA A 93 -10.27 14.24 12.38
N ILE A 94 -10.16 13.26 11.51
CA ILE A 94 -11.14 12.20 11.32
C ILE A 94 -10.85 11.09 12.35
N LYS A 95 -11.80 10.88 13.24
CA LYS A 95 -11.69 9.84 14.28
C LYS A 95 -12.02 8.45 13.69
N LYS A 96 -11.46 7.43 14.34
CA LYS A 96 -11.77 6.04 14.04
C LYS A 96 -13.25 5.75 14.34
N ILE A 97 -14.06 5.75 13.30
CA ILE A 97 -15.44 5.26 13.30
C ILE A 97 -15.48 4.16 12.24
N LEU A 98 -15.85 2.95 12.62
CA LEU A 98 -15.96 1.82 11.69
C LEU A 98 -16.98 2.12 10.59
N GLY A 99 -16.65 1.73 9.37
CA GLY A 99 -17.46 2.00 8.19
C GLY A 99 -17.02 3.22 7.40
N THR A 100 -17.86 3.62 6.47
CA THR A 100 -17.55 4.68 5.51
C THR A 100 -17.92 6.06 6.06
N GLN A 101 -16.99 6.99 5.98
CA GLN A 101 -17.19 8.41 6.24
C GLN A 101 -16.95 9.20 4.95
N ARG A 102 -17.68 10.31 4.78
CA ARG A 102 -17.65 11.11 3.57
C ARG A 102 -17.33 12.55 3.90
N PHE A 103 -16.37 13.11 3.17
CA PHE A 103 -15.91 14.49 3.31
C PHE A 103 -15.82 15.13 1.93
N ARG A 104 -15.76 16.47 1.88
CA ARG A 104 -15.56 17.21 0.66
C ARG A 104 -14.47 18.24 0.87
N LEU A 105 -13.48 18.24 -0.03
CA LEU A 105 -12.43 19.26 -0.10
C LEU A 105 -12.36 19.78 -1.54
N GLY A 106 -12.78 21.05 -1.73
CA GLY A 106 -12.93 21.64 -3.06
C GLY A 106 -13.87 20.83 -3.96
N ASP A 107 -13.38 20.42 -5.12
CA ASP A 107 -14.13 19.64 -6.11
C ASP A 107 -13.85 18.12 -6.01
N THR A 108 -13.18 17.70 -4.95
CA THR A 108 -12.93 16.29 -4.69
C THR A 108 -13.75 15.80 -3.49
N GLU A 109 -14.48 14.71 -3.69
CA GLU A 109 -15.14 13.98 -2.62
C GLU A 109 -14.18 12.92 -2.08
N ILE A 110 -14.13 12.80 -0.76
CA ILE A 110 -13.28 11.84 -0.07
C ILE A 110 -14.17 10.84 0.63
N LEU A 111 -14.02 9.57 0.29
CA LEU A 111 -14.60 8.46 1.00
C LEU A 111 -13.51 7.82 1.85
N LEU A 112 -13.70 7.80 3.16
CA LEU A 112 -12.77 7.16 4.08
C LEU A 112 -13.47 6.02 4.80
N TYR A 113 -12.88 4.84 4.73
CA TYR A 113 -13.38 3.63 5.37
C TYR A 113 -12.37 3.10 6.39
N TYR A 114 -12.82 2.92 7.62
CA TYR A 114 -12.10 2.18 8.64
C TYR A 114 -12.59 0.74 8.67
N GLY A 115 -11.71 -0.18 8.30
CA GLY A 115 -11.97 -1.62 8.36
C GLY A 115 -11.80 -2.18 9.77
N GLU A 116 -12.32 -3.38 9.96
CA GLU A 116 -12.04 -4.22 11.13
C GLU A 116 -10.88 -5.16 10.81
N PRO A 117 -10.10 -5.59 11.81
CA PRO A 117 -9.11 -6.63 11.58
C PRO A 117 -9.80 -7.91 11.14
N THR A 118 -9.17 -8.61 10.21
CA THR A 118 -9.67 -9.91 9.76
C THR A 118 -9.25 -11.02 10.73
N PRO A 119 -9.89 -12.20 10.70
CA PRO A 119 -9.43 -13.34 11.49
C PRO A 119 -8.00 -13.78 11.16
N TYR A 120 -7.44 -13.32 10.06
CA TYR A 120 -6.15 -13.73 9.51
C TYR A 120 -5.05 -12.70 9.77
N SER A 121 -5.38 -11.44 10.02
CA SER A 121 -4.42 -10.38 10.24
C SER A 121 -4.82 -9.48 11.41
N SER A 122 -3.84 -9.13 12.25
CA SER A 122 -4.02 -8.15 13.33
C SER A 122 -3.95 -6.71 12.84
N ASP A 123 -3.74 -6.50 11.56
CA ASP A 123 -3.64 -5.18 10.98
C ASP A 123 -5.00 -4.67 10.51
N GLN A 124 -5.18 -3.38 10.63
CA GLN A 124 -6.37 -2.66 10.25
C GLN A 124 -6.12 -1.95 8.92
N GLU A 125 -7.00 -2.22 7.96
CA GLU A 125 -7.09 -1.43 6.76
C GLU A 125 -7.82 -0.12 7.03
N ILE A 126 -7.28 0.97 6.47
CA ILE A 126 -7.98 2.23 6.29
C ILE A 126 -7.91 2.54 4.80
N TYR A 127 -9.06 2.62 4.17
CA TYR A 127 -9.17 2.88 2.75
C TYR A 127 -9.65 4.30 2.51
N ILE A 128 -8.94 5.04 1.69
CA ILE A 128 -9.28 6.40 1.30
C ILE A 128 -9.48 6.40 -0.21
N ASP A 129 -10.60 6.93 -0.66
CA ASP A 129 -10.92 7.08 -2.08
C ASP A 129 -11.15 8.57 -2.37
N LEU A 130 -10.35 9.10 -3.29
CA LEU A 130 -10.49 10.45 -3.82
C LEU A 130 -11.32 10.37 -5.10
N VAL A 131 -12.54 10.84 -5.05
CA VAL A 131 -13.51 10.78 -6.14
C VAL A 131 -13.71 12.19 -6.71
N PRO A 132 -13.44 12.41 -7.99
CA PRO A 132 -13.70 13.70 -8.59
C PRO A 132 -15.21 13.95 -8.70
N ARG A 133 -15.64 15.18 -8.51
CA ARG A 133 -17.05 15.57 -8.76
C ARG A 133 -17.32 15.86 -10.22
N GLU A 134 -16.29 16.21 -10.95
CA GLU A 134 -16.33 16.39 -12.40
C GLU A 134 -15.60 15.22 -13.08
N GLN A 135 -14.56 15.48 -13.84
CA GLN A 135 -13.84 14.45 -14.59
C GLN A 135 -12.56 13.99 -13.88
N TYR A 136 -11.91 14.88 -13.14
CA TYR A 136 -10.58 14.63 -12.59
C TYR A 136 -10.48 15.13 -11.14
N ILE A 137 -9.62 14.49 -10.38
CA ILE A 137 -9.24 14.89 -9.02
C ILE A 137 -8.45 16.19 -9.10
N THR A 138 -8.57 17.04 -8.09
CA THR A 138 -7.76 18.25 -7.96
C THR A 138 -6.27 17.89 -7.97
N GLU A 139 -5.55 18.38 -8.98
CA GLU A 139 -4.11 18.17 -9.13
C GLU A 139 -3.30 18.90 -8.05
N GLY A 140 -2.11 18.40 -7.78
CA GLY A 140 -1.18 19.01 -6.83
C GLY A 140 -0.81 18.06 -5.68
N ILE A 141 -0.33 18.64 -4.59
CA ILE A 141 0.13 17.86 -3.44
C ILE A 141 -1.00 17.71 -2.44
N TRP A 142 -1.44 16.48 -2.25
CA TRP A 142 -2.33 16.06 -1.18
C TRP A 142 -1.51 15.57 0.01
N THR A 143 -1.89 15.96 1.21
CA THR A 143 -1.22 15.49 2.43
C THR A 143 -2.17 14.66 3.28
N ILE A 144 -1.76 13.44 3.59
CA ILE A 144 -2.37 12.62 4.63
C ILE A 144 -1.58 12.84 5.90
N ARG A 145 -2.20 13.49 6.88
CA ARG A 145 -1.60 13.71 8.19
C ARG A 145 -2.15 12.71 9.18
N LEU A 146 -1.27 11.91 9.75
CA LEU A 146 -1.59 11.02 10.84
C LEU A 146 -1.33 11.74 12.16
N LEU A 147 -2.29 11.61 13.08
CA LEU A 147 -2.29 12.21 14.41
C LEU A 147 -2.24 11.08 15.44
N PRO A 148 -1.03 10.52 15.74
CA PRO A 148 -0.89 9.36 16.61
C PRO A 148 -1.25 9.68 18.05
N GLY A 149 -2.15 8.88 18.62
CA GLY A 149 -2.47 8.87 20.04
C GLY A 149 -1.66 7.81 20.79
N LYS A 150 -2.33 6.74 21.22
CA LYS A 150 -1.68 5.59 21.87
C LYS A 150 -1.09 4.67 20.81
N ILE A 151 0.23 4.53 20.79
CA ILE A 151 0.96 3.70 19.85
C ILE A 151 1.61 2.52 20.59
N THR A 152 1.44 1.33 20.02
CA THR A 152 1.97 0.07 20.55
C THR A 152 3.07 -0.50 19.65
N ARG A 153 2.82 -0.56 18.33
CA ARG A 153 3.78 -1.03 17.31
C ARG A 153 4.30 0.12 16.46
N GLY A 154 3.42 0.98 16.03
CA GLY A 154 3.71 2.18 15.24
C GLY A 154 3.94 1.96 13.76
N ASN A 155 4.20 0.74 13.30
CA ASN A 155 4.42 0.48 11.88
C ASN A 155 3.21 0.87 11.06
N ILE A 156 3.45 1.61 9.98
CA ILE A 156 2.42 2.01 9.03
C ILE A 156 2.93 1.81 7.61
N GLN A 157 2.08 1.24 6.78
CA GLN A 157 2.31 0.99 5.38
C GLN A 157 1.19 1.62 4.57
N MET A 158 1.51 2.21 3.42
CA MET A 158 0.52 2.77 2.52
C MET A 158 0.82 2.34 1.09
N TRP A 159 -0.22 1.92 0.36
CA TRP A 159 -0.11 1.57 -1.06
C TRP A 159 -1.10 2.37 -1.88
N LEU A 160 -0.67 2.75 -3.08
CA LEU A 160 -1.47 3.24 -4.17
C LEU A 160 -1.80 2.09 -5.13
N PRO A 161 -2.74 2.28 -6.08
CA PRO A 161 -2.98 1.31 -7.15
C PRO A 161 -1.70 0.94 -7.89
N THR A 162 -1.66 -0.27 -8.43
CA THR A 162 -0.55 -0.75 -9.27
C THR A 162 -0.25 0.21 -10.41
N SER A 163 1.03 0.29 -10.78
CA SER A 163 1.48 1.09 -11.92
C SER A 163 0.71 0.77 -13.20
N GLY A 164 0.40 1.78 -13.99
CA GLY A 164 -0.42 1.67 -15.20
C GLY A 164 -1.91 1.96 -14.99
N ILE A 165 -2.39 2.05 -13.75
CA ILE A 165 -3.72 2.58 -13.44
C ILE A 165 -3.64 4.09 -13.24
N LEU A 166 -2.62 4.55 -12.54
CA LEU A 166 -2.37 5.95 -12.24
C LEU A 166 -1.56 6.64 -13.36
N ASN A 167 -1.72 7.94 -13.45
CA ASN A 167 -0.88 8.77 -14.30
C ASN A 167 0.58 8.75 -13.81
N ARG A 168 1.52 8.92 -14.74
CA ARG A 168 2.95 8.68 -14.51
C ARG A 168 3.58 9.46 -13.35
N ASN A 169 3.06 10.64 -13.04
CA ASN A 169 3.59 11.52 -12.00
C ASN A 169 2.74 11.51 -10.72
N THR A 170 1.76 10.62 -10.64
CA THR A 170 0.98 10.40 -9.42
C THR A 170 1.70 9.38 -8.55
N GLY A 171 2.01 9.75 -7.30
CA GLY A 171 2.74 8.88 -6.38
C GLY A 171 3.13 9.57 -5.08
N PHE A 172 3.69 8.81 -4.15
CA PHE A 172 4.25 9.37 -2.91
C PHE A 172 5.50 10.21 -3.21
N LEU A 173 5.65 11.35 -2.54
CA LEU A 173 6.86 12.18 -2.69
C LEU A 173 8.10 11.57 -2.02
N ARG A 174 7.88 10.69 -1.05
CA ARG A 174 8.94 9.93 -0.36
C ARG A 174 8.59 8.45 -0.39
N PRO A 175 8.66 7.81 -1.57
CA PRO A 175 8.33 6.40 -1.70
C PRO A 175 9.37 5.50 -1.05
N ASP A 176 8.92 4.33 -0.62
CA ASP A 176 9.77 3.23 -0.19
C ASP A 176 9.73 2.13 -1.25
N PRO A 177 10.84 1.73 -1.86
CA PRO A 177 10.87 0.67 -2.87
C PRO A 177 10.73 -0.74 -2.28
N ASP A 178 10.91 -0.90 -0.97
CA ASP A 178 10.75 -2.18 -0.30
C ASP A 178 9.27 -2.50 -0.06
N LEU A 179 8.94 -3.75 0.23
CA LEU A 179 7.56 -4.26 0.40
C LEU A 179 6.65 -3.99 -0.82
N THR A 180 7.21 -4.00 -2.01
CA THR A 180 6.51 -3.77 -3.27
C THR A 180 6.21 -5.05 -4.06
N ILE A 181 6.43 -6.23 -3.44
CA ILE A 181 5.94 -7.50 -4.00
C ILE A 181 4.42 -7.44 -4.04
N THR A 182 3.86 -7.61 -5.23
CA THR A 182 2.41 -7.60 -5.41
C THR A 182 1.76 -8.85 -4.85
N VAL A 183 0.56 -8.70 -4.28
CA VAL A 183 -0.28 -9.82 -3.84
C VAL A 183 -0.77 -10.58 -5.08
N PRO A 184 -0.66 -11.93 -5.15
CA PRO A 184 -0.35 -12.85 -4.05
C PRO A 184 1.11 -13.33 -4.01
N GLY A 185 2.08 -12.58 -4.54
CA GLY A 185 3.49 -12.94 -4.51
C GLY A 185 4.09 -13.04 -3.10
N THR A 186 3.41 -12.51 -2.10
CA THR A 186 3.77 -12.59 -0.68
C THR A 186 3.34 -13.90 0.00
N ALA A 187 2.67 -14.81 -0.71
CA ALA A 187 2.27 -16.13 -0.18
C ALA A 187 3.49 -16.96 0.26
N GLU A 188 3.45 -17.51 1.48
CA GLU A 188 4.58 -18.21 2.13
C GLU A 188 5.10 -19.42 1.33
N LYS A 189 4.19 -20.16 0.68
CA LYS A 189 4.51 -21.39 -0.07
C LYS A 189 4.67 -21.16 -1.58
N ALA A 190 4.58 -19.92 -2.03
CA ALA A 190 4.85 -19.59 -3.43
C ALA A 190 6.35 -19.38 -3.67
N VAL A 191 6.77 -19.63 -4.91
CA VAL A 191 8.08 -19.21 -5.42
C VAL A 191 7.90 -17.88 -6.11
N THR A 192 8.30 -16.80 -5.46
CA THR A 192 8.16 -15.44 -6.02
C THR A 192 9.37 -15.12 -6.86
N VAL A 193 9.12 -14.73 -8.12
CA VAL A 193 10.16 -14.48 -9.13
C VAL A 193 10.19 -12.99 -9.47
N GLY A 194 11.33 -12.37 -9.21
CA GLY A 194 11.63 -11.00 -9.61
C GLY A 194 12.27 -10.91 -10.99
N ALA A 195 12.29 -9.71 -11.56
CA ALA A 195 12.98 -9.43 -12.82
C ALA A 195 14.46 -9.13 -12.58
N TYR A 196 15.31 -9.68 -13.44
CA TYR A 196 16.76 -9.53 -13.40
C TYR A 196 17.26 -8.78 -14.63
N ASN A 197 18.18 -7.85 -14.44
CA ASN A 197 18.85 -7.13 -15.51
C ASN A 197 20.24 -7.75 -15.78
N ALA A 198 20.31 -8.55 -16.83
CA ALA A 198 21.55 -9.25 -17.19
C ALA A 198 22.71 -8.34 -17.60
N TRP A 199 22.44 -7.08 -18.00
CA TRP A 199 23.45 -6.12 -18.39
C TRP A 199 24.15 -5.48 -17.18
N LEU A 200 23.41 -5.30 -16.09
CA LEU A 200 23.90 -4.70 -14.86
C LEU A 200 24.31 -5.73 -13.81
N ASP A 201 24.03 -7.02 -14.06
CA ASP A 201 24.19 -8.13 -13.11
C ASP A 201 23.48 -7.88 -11.78
N ASP A 202 22.30 -7.26 -11.87
CA ASP A 202 21.46 -6.86 -10.72
C ASP A 202 19.98 -7.07 -11.06
N TYR A 203 19.07 -6.97 -10.08
CA TYR A 203 17.65 -7.00 -10.41
C TYR A 203 17.20 -5.70 -11.08
N ALA A 204 16.12 -5.81 -11.85
CA ALA A 204 15.56 -4.65 -12.54
C ALA A 204 14.94 -3.68 -11.54
N ASP A 205 15.12 -2.37 -11.74
CA ASP A 205 14.68 -1.33 -10.82
C ASP A 205 13.18 -1.39 -10.50
N PHE A 206 12.37 -1.80 -11.47
CA PHE A 206 10.92 -1.94 -11.31
C PHE A 206 10.49 -3.20 -10.56
N SER A 207 11.37 -4.21 -10.45
CA SER A 207 11.01 -5.49 -9.84
C SER A 207 10.56 -5.34 -8.41
N GLY A 208 9.39 -5.90 -8.08
CA GLY A 208 8.88 -5.92 -6.72
C GLY A 208 9.92 -6.47 -5.75
N ARG A 209 10.06 -5.81 -4.60
CA ARG A 209 11.06 -6.10 -3.57
C ARG A 209 10.38 -6.53 -2.28
N GLY A 210 10.95 -7.55 -1.63
CA GLY A 210 10.63 -7.90 -0.25
C GLY A 210 11.39 -7.02 0.74
N TYR A 211 11.14 -7.23 2.02
CA TYR A 211 11.85 -6.55 3.09
C TYR A 211 12.95 -7.45 3.66
N ILE A 212 14.15 -6.91 3.80
CA ILE A 212 15.27 -7.59 4.46
C ILE A 212 15.31 -7.10 5.91
N GLY A 213 14.59 -7.78 6.80
CA GLY A 213 14.69 -7.54 8.24
C GLY A 213 13.38 -7.68 8.99
N ALA A 214 13.36 -8.40 10.06
CA ALA A 214 12.42 -8.54 11.15
C ALA A 214 11.10 -9.28 10.92
N PHE A 215 10.56 -9.42 9.71
CA PHE A 215 9.44 -10.35 9.44
C PHE A 215 9.77 -11.19 8.22
N GLU A 216 9.72 -12.51 8.38
CA GLU A 216 9.84 -13.45 7.27
C GLU A 216 8.58 -13.39 6.41
N ILE A 217 8.44 -12.33 5.64
CA ILE A 217 7.53 -12.33 4.50
C ILE A 217 8.17 -13.25 3.49
N GLY A 218 7.42 -14.20 2.98
CA GLY A 218 7.81 -15.31 2.15
C GLY A 218 9.08 -15.06 1.33
N ARG A 219 10.04 -15.95 1.41
CA ARG A 219 11.38 -15.81 0.84
C ARG A 219 11.28 -15.43 -0.63
N ALA A 220 11.42 -14.14 -0.93
CA ALA A 220 11.70 -13.70 -2.29
C ALA A 220 13.10 -14.20 -2.64
N SER A 221 13.19 -15.38 -3.22
CA SER A 221 14.43 -15.88 -3.77
C SER A 221 14.61 -15.27 -5.17
N CYS A 222 15.11 -14.05 -5.22
CA CYS A 222 15.56 -13.45 -6.46
C CYS A 222 16.90 -14.02 -6.85
N ARG A 223 16.94 -15.21 -7.38
CA ARG A 223 18.09 -15.73 -8.13
C ARG A 223 17.63 -16.80 -9.12
N GLU A 224 17.22 -16.35 -10.30
CA GLU A 224 17.38 -17.20 -11.47
C GLU A 224 17.90 -16.35 -12.62
N ARG A 225 19.05 -16.80 -13.15
CA ARG A 225 19.54 -16.34 -14.46
C ARG A 225 18.62 -16.95 -15.51
N VAL A 226 18.00 -16.12 -16.29
CA VAL A 226 17.46 -16.52 -17.59
C VAL A 226 18.51 -16.22 -18.66
#